data_bef7fca13d042962935a7bba2435ec7e
#
_entry.id   bef7fca13d042962935a7bba2435ec7e
#
_cell.length_a   1.000
_cell.length_b   1.000
_cell.length_c   1.000
_cell.angle_alpha   90.00
_cell.angle_beta   90.00
_cell.angle_gamma   90.00
#
_symmetry.space_group_name_H-M   'P 1'
#
loop_
_entity.id
_entity.type
_entity.pdbx_description
1 polymer ?
#
loop_
_entity_poly.entity_id
_entity_poly.type
_entity_poly.pdbx_seq_one_letter_code
_entity_poly.pdbx_strand_id
1 'polypeptide(L)'
;MRELSIMVDESGEWGKLSKYYLITLVFHDQSEPVMPHIERYEQHLADASLPDIPFHAGPLLNGHADYETLSMADRKRLFVAFFTLARNLPFTYVTFAHRKSEFDNDKRRFEAQLRRDLANYLLTHLNRFQSYDTIKIYYDNGQQVVTNALKASIGYA
;
A
#
# COMPACT_ATOMS: atom_id res chain seq x y z
N MET A 1 -24.04 -3.34 -9.20
CA MET A 1 -22.86 -4.23 -8.96
C MET A 1 -21.86 -3.44 -8.13
N ARG A 2 -21.57 -3.88 -6.90
CA ARG A 2 -20.58 -3.23 -6.04
C ARG A 2 -19.24 -3.94 -6.21
N GLU A 3 -18.20 -3.17 -6.44
CA GLU A 3 -16.84 -3.70 -6.61
C GLU A 3 -15.91 -3.11 -5.55
N LEU A 4 -15.11 -3.98 -4.93
CA LEU A 4 -14.03 -3.60 -4.02
C LEU A 4 -12.69 -3.85 -4.70
N SER A 5 -11.86 -2.82 -4.78
CA SER A 5 -10.46 -2.98 -5.16
C SER A 5 -9.57 -3.05 -3.92
N ILE A 6 -8.69 -4.03 -3.88
CA ILE A 6 -7.68 -4.21 -2.84
C ILE A 6 -6.31 -4.08 -3.49
N MET A 7 -5.59 -3.02 -3.19
CA MET A 7 -4.21 -2.84 -3.61
C MET A 7 -3.29 -3.33 -2.49
N VAL A 8 -2.31 -4.15 -2.86
CA VAL A 8 -1.36 -4.75 -1.91
C VAL A 8 0.03 -4.28 -2.25
N ASP A 9 0.72 -3.79 -1.24
CA ASP A 9 2.11 -3.38 -1.36
C ASP A 9 2.91 -3.85 -0.13
N GLU A 10 4.20 -4.09 -0.33
CA GLU A 10 5.10 -4.44 0.74
C GLU A 10 6.24 -3.43 0.91
N SER A 11 6.71 -3.32 2.14
CA SER A 11 7.88 -2.53 2.48
C SER A 11 8.85 -3.33 3.33
N GLY A 12 10.12 -3.20 3.02
CA GLY A 12 11.19 -3.98 3.63
C GLY A 12 11.46 -5.28 2.86
N GLU A 13 12.71 -5.55 2.61
CA GLU A 13 13.16 -6.79 1.98
C GLU A 13 13.54 -7.83 3.02
N TRP A 14 13.57 -9.10 2.65
CA TRP A 14 13.99 -10.20 3.53
C TRP A 14 15.50 -10.19 3.83
N GLY A 15 16.20 -9.11 3.61
CA GLY A 15 17.61 -8.94 3.89
C GLY A 15 17.89 -8.40 5.31
N LYS A 16 19.18 -8.10 5.57
CA LYS A 16 19.65 -7.60 6.87
C LYS A 16 19.37 -6.11 7.12
N LEU A 17 19.06 -5.34 6.08
CA LEU A 17 18.99 -3.87 6.16
C LEU A 17 17.76 -3.35 6.90
N SER A 18 16.63 -4.01 6.77
CA SER A 18 15.38 -3.61 7.41
C SER A 18 15.07 -4.49 8.63
N LYS A 19 14.67 -3.89 9.73
CA LYS A 19 14.24 -4.59 10.96
C LYS A 19 12.83 -5.16 10.84
N TYR A 20 12.01 -4.56 9.99
CA TYR A 20 10.60 -4.90 9.83
C TYR A 20 10.30 -5.29 8.39
N TYR A 21 9.27 -6.11 8.24
CA TYR A 21 8.61 -6.40 6.99
C TYR A 21 7.16 -5.97 7.14
N LEU A 22 6.70 -5.10 6.25
CA LEU A 22 5.35 -4.56 6.27
C LEU A 22 4.60 -5.03 5.03
N ILE A 23 3.34 -5.41 5.21
CA ILE A 23 2.42 -5.64 4.10
C ILE A 23 1.19 -4.79 4.36
N THR A 24 0.84 -3.96 3.40
CA THR A 24 -0.31 -3.07 3.48
C THR A 24 -1.34 -3.45 2.43
N LEU A 25 -2.58 -3.60 2.86
CA LEU A 25 -3.74 -3.72 2.00
C LEU A 25 -4.51 -2.40 2.05
N VAL A 26 -4.73 -1.80 0.90
CA VAL A 26 -5.55 -0.59 0.75
C VAL A 26 -6.84 -0.98 0.05
N PHE A 27 -7.96 -0.62 0.63
CA PHE A 27 -9.31 -0.96 0.17
C PHE A 27 -9.99 0.26 -0.40
N HIS A 28 -10.50 0.13 -1.61
CA HIS A 28 -11.30 1.15 -2.28
C HIS A 28 -12.63 0.57 -2.78
N ASP A 29 -13.74 1.08 -2.26
CA ASP A 29 -15.08 0.83 -2.81
C ASP A 29 -15.19 1.64 -4.12
N GLN A 30 -15.38 0.96 -5.25
CA GLN A 30 -15.40 1.60 -6.56
C GLN A 30 -16.64 2.52 -6.76
N SER A 31 -17.60 2.51 -5.86
CA SER A 31 -18.71 3.47 -5.85
C SER A 31 -18.28 4.86 -5.35
N GLU A 32 -17.15 4.96 -4.64
CA GLU A 32 -16.62 6.21 -4.09
C GLU A 32 -15.66 6.88 -5.11
N PRO A 33 -15.98 8.08 -5.60
CA PRO A 33 -15.17 8.72 -6.64
C PRO A 33 -13.84 9.23 -6.10
N VAL A 34 -12.74 8.90 -6.76
CA VAL A 34 -11.39 9.41 -6.44
C VAL A 34 -10.98 10.62 -7.30
N MET A 35 -11.56 10.75 -8.49
CA MET A 35 -11.17 11.80 -9.45
C MET A 35 -11.23 13.21 -8.89
N PRO A 36 -12.28 13.64 -8.15
CA PRO A 36 -12.30 14.98 -7.57
C PRO A 36 -11.16 15.29 -6.60
N HIS A 37 -10.63 14.26 -5.94
CA HIS A 37 -9.47 14.39 -5.05
C HIS A 37 -8.17 14.51 -5.83
N ILE A 38 -8.04 13.74 -6.93
CA ILE A 38 -6.88 13.78 -7.82
C ILE A 38 -6.81 15.14 -8.52
N GLU A 39 -7.90 15.60 -9.13
CA GLU A 39 -7.96 16.90 -9.81
C GLU A 39 -7.58 18.07 -8.87
N ARG A 40 -8.04 18.02 -7.62
CA ARG A 40 -7.66 19.03 -6.62
C ARG A 40 -6.17 18.95 -6.26
N TYR A 41 -5.60 17.76 -6.21
CA TYR A 41 -4.18 17.56 -5.96
C TYR A 41 -3.34 18.11 -7.12
N GLU A 42 -3.68 17.76 -8.37
CA GLU A 42 -3.00 18.24 -9.58
C GLU A 42 -3.08 19.76 -9.69
N GLN A 43 -4.26 20.35 -9.42
CA GLN A 43 -4.41 21.81 -9.39
C GLN A 43 -3.53 22.45 -8.33
N HIS A 44 -3.43 21.85 -7.13
CA HIS A 44 -2.54 22.35 -6.08
C HIS A 44 -1.07 22.27 -6.49
N LEU A 45 -0.64 21.22 -7.17
CA LEU A 45 0.73 21.13 -7.70
C LEU A 45 0.99 22.23 -8.73
N ALA A 46 0.07 22.45 -9.66
CA ALA A 46 0.19 23.49 -10.67
C ALA A 46 0.28 24.90 -10.05
N ASP A 47 -0.62 25.23 -9.13
CA ASP A 47 -0.64 26.53 -8.42
C ASP A 47 0.65 26.76 -7.62
N ALA A 48 1.23 25.69 -7.11
CA ALA A 48 2.46 25.71 -6.33
C ALA A 48 3.73 25.64 -7.19
N SER A 49 3.60 25.54 -8.52
CA SER A 49 4.71 25.29 -9.46
C SER A 49 5.56 24.06 -9.07
N LEU A 50 4.89 23.01 -8.58
CA LEU A 50 5.50 21.74 -8.26
C LEU A 50 5.31 20.76 -9.43
N PRO A 51 6.29 19.87 -9.69
CA PRO A 51 6.14 18.88 -10.75
C PRO A 51 5.11 17.80 -10.35
N ASP A 52 4.32 17.37 -11.33
CA ASP A 52 3.45 16.21 -11.21
C ASP A 52 4.24 14.96 -11.60
N ILE A 53 4.79 14.30 -10.60
CA ILE A 53 5.59 13.07 -10.76
C ILE A 53 5.05 11.99 -9.82
N PRO A 54 5.10 10.71 -10.23
CA PRO A 54 4.65 9.60 -9.39
C PRO A 54 5.30 9.63 -8.01
N PHE A 55 4.50 9.50 -6.95
CA PHE A 55 5.00 9.59 -5.59
C PHE A 55 5.78 8.33 -5.18
N HIS A 56 7.05 8.54 -4.84
CA HIS A 56 7.93 7.51 -4.27
C HIS A 56 8.60 8.04 -3.01
N ALA A 57 8.18 7.57 -1.84
CA ALA A 57 8.63 8.11 -0.55
C ALA A 57 10.16 8.03 -0.37
N GLY A 58 10.79 6.91 -0.70
CA GLY A 58 12.24 6.74 -0.57
C GLY A 58 13.04 7.73 -1.43
N PRO A 59 12.86 7.76 -2.75
CA PRO A 59 13.47 8.74 -3.64
C PRO A 59 13.19 10.19 -3.24
N LEU A 60 11.94 10.52 -2.90
CA LEU A 60 11.57 11.88 -2.47
C LEU A 60 12.33 12.33 -1.22
N LEU A 61 12.42 11.47 -0.20
CA LEU A 61 13.11 11.82 1.06
C LEU A 61 14.62 11.95 0.86
N ASN A 62 15.21 11.12 0.02
CA ASN A 62 16.65 11.08 -0.19
C ASN A 62 17.13 11.97 -1.36
N GLY A 63 16.22 12.50 -2.20
CA GLY A 63 16.56 13.34 -3.35
C GLY A 63 17.24 12.56 -4.46
N HIS A 64 16.66 11.43 -4.85
CA HIS A 64 17.14 10.58 -5.94
C HIS A 64 16.11 10.46 -7.07
N ALA A 65 16.52 9.93 -8.20
CA ALA A 65 15.70 9.72 -9.39
C ALA A 65 14.96 11.02 -9.80
N ASP A 66 13.67 10.97 -10.02
CA ASP A 66 12.88 12.12 -10.49
C ASP A 66 12.90 13.33 -9.52
N TYR A 67 13.42 13.16 -8.31
CA TYR A 67 13.51 14.22 -7.29
C TYR A 67 14.92 14.82 -7.14
N GLU A 68 15.90 14.38 -7.94
CA GLU A 68 17.30 14.79 -7.81
C GLU A 68 17.50 16.30 -8.02
N THR A 69 16.75 16.88 -8.95
CA THR A 69 16.83 18.30 -9.27
C THR A 69 16.02 19.21 -8.36
N LEU A 70 15.19 18.64 -7.49
CA LEU A 70 14.29 19.39 -6.62
C LEU A 70 15.00 19.83 -5.35
N SER A 71 14.71 21.07 -4.95
CA SER A 71 15.14 21.59 -3.66
C SER A 71 14.54 20.78 -2.49
N MET A 72 15.20 20.78 -1.34
CA MET A 72 14.66 20.20 -0.11
C MET A 72 13.28 20.80 0.23
N ALA A 73 13.08 22.10 -0.04
CA ALA A 73 11.82 22.78 0.22
C ALA A 73 10.69 22.24 -0.67
N ASP A 74 10.96 22.05 -1.97
CA ASP A 74 9.97 21.51 -2.90
C ASP A 74 9.64 20.06 -2.62
N ARG A 75 10.63 19.24 -2.27
CA ARG A 75 10.41 17.86 -1.84
C ARG A 75 9.53 17.78 -0.60
N LYS A 76 9.71 18.66 0.39
CA LYS A 76 8.81 18.75 1.55
C LYS A 76 7.39 19.16 1.16
N ARG A 77 7.24 20.13 0.25
CA ARG A 77 5.93 20.56 -0.25
C ARG A 77 5.22 19.44 -0.99
N LEU A 78 5.91 18.69 -1.85
CA LEU A 78 5.38 17.50 -2.51
C LEU A 78 4.93 16.43 -1.52
N PHE A 79 5.73 16.17 -0.49
CA PHE A 79 5.36 15.22 0.56
C PHE A 79 4.06 15.64 1.27
N VAL A 80 3.95 16.91 1.64
CA VAL A 80 2.75 17.44 2.32
C VAL A 80 1.53 17.40 1.40
N ALA A 81 1.69 17.78 0.12
CA ALA A 81 0.63 17.73 -0.87
C ALA A 81 0.09 16.30 -1.04
N PHE A 82 0.99 15.32 -1.25
CA PHE A 82 0.60 13.92 -1.37
C PHE A 82 -0.03 13.37 -0.08
N PHE A 83 0.53 13.69 1.08
CA PHE A 83 -0.04 13.27 2.36
C PHE A 83 -1.47 13.81 2.54
N THR A 84 -1.70 15.05 2.10
CA THR A 84 -3.04 15.67 2.12
C THR A 84 -4.00 14.95 1.18
N LEU A 85 -3.57 14.61 -0.05
CA LEU A 85 -4.34 13.77 -0.96
C LEU A 85 -4.70 12.44 -0.29
N ALA A 86 -3.69 11.69 0.19
CA ALA A 86 -3.88 10.37 0.76
C ALA A 86 -4.87 10.34 1.94
N ARG A 87 -4.87 11.40 2.76
CA ARG A 87 -5.83 11.55 3.88
C ARG A 87 -7.27 11.82 3.45
N ASN A 88 -7.46 12.39 2.27
CA ASN A 88 -8.79 12.77 1.76
C ASN A 88 -9.36 11.72 0.82
N LEU A 89 -8.56 10.76 0.36
CA LEU A 89 -9.07 9.66 -0.47
C LEU A 89 -10.03 8.76 0.35
N PRO A 90 -11.10 8.27 -0.28
CA PRO A 90 -12.07 7.38 0.37
C PRO A 90 -11.52 5.96 0.49
N PHE A 91 -10.32 5.83 1.06
CA PHE A 91 -9.64 4.56 1.24
C PHE A 91 -9.63 4.14 2.71
N THR A 92 -9.69 2.84 2.92
CA THR A 92 -9.34 2.25 4.21
C THR A 92 -8.12 1.36 4.03
N TYR A 93 -7.35 1.12 5.09
CA TYR A 93 -6.18 0.27 4.97
C TYR A 93 -5.91 -0.53 6.23
N VAL A 94 -5.17 -1.61 6.08
CA VAL A 94 -4.58 -2.39 7.17
C VAL A 94 -3.13 -2.69 6.83
N THR A 95 -2.25 -2.60 7.83
CA THR A 95 -0.84 -2.95 7.69
C THR A 95 -0.49 -4.06 8.67
N PHE A 96 0.06 -5.15 8.15
CA PHE A 96 0.67 -6.23 8.93
C PHE A 96 2.15 -5.92 9.08
N ALA A 97 2.58 -5.69 10.31
CA ALA A 97 3.97 -5.36 10.64
C ALA A 97 4.64 -6.55 11.34
N HIS A 98 5.65 -7.11 10.71
CA HIS A 98 6.40 -8.25 11.23
C HIS A 98 7.83 -7.84 11.58
N ARG A 99 8.25 -8.09 12.81
CA ARG A 99 9.64 -7.91 13.20
C ARG A 99 10.43 -9.13 12.81
N LYS A 100 11.42 -8.99 11.94
CA LYS A 100 12.17 -10.12 11.37
C LYS A 100 12.90 -10.98 12.41
N SER A 101 13.37 -10.36 13.51
CA SER A 101 14.03 -11.09 14.60
C SER A 101 13.12 -12.11 15.30
N GLU A 102 11.79 -11.99 15.18
CA GLU A 102 10.84 -12.95 15.77
C GLU A 102 10.77 -14.26 15.00
N PHE A 103 11.31 -14.28 13.80
CA PHE A 103 11.32 -15.44 12.91
C PHE A 103 12.70 -16.11 12.80
N ASP A 104 13.71 -15.68 13.55
CA ASP A 104 15.08 -16.22 13.51
C ASP A 104 15.66 -16.27 12.08
N ASN A 105 15.27 -15.33 11.22
CA ASN A 105 15.53 -15.30 9.78
C ASN A 105 14.97 -16.52 8.99
N ASP A 106 14.03 -17.27 9.57
CA ASP A 106 13.34 -18.36 8.89
C ASP A 106 12.19 -17.80 8.03
N LYS A 107 12.44 -17.74 6.73
CA LYS A 107 11.46 -17.28 5.73
C LYS A 107 10.19 -18.13 5.71
N ARG A 108 10.29 -19.45 6.00
CA ARG A 108 9.11 -20.34 6.00
C ARG A 108 8.20 -20.05 7.18
N ARG A 109 8.76 -19.81 8.35
CA ARG A 109 7.99 -19.40 9.55
C ARG A 109 7.29 -18.07 9.30
N PHE A 110 8.00 -17.11 8.72
CA PHE A 110 7.42 -15.82 8.33
C PHE A 110 6.26 -15.99 7.34
N GLU A 111 6.45 -16.76 6.27
CA GLU A 111 5.40 -17.02 5.27
C GLU A 111 4.16 -17.68 5.91
N ALA A 112 4.35 -18.63 6.80
CA ALA A 112 3.25 -19.27 7.52
C ALA A 112 2.50 -18.29 8.43
N GLN A 113 3.20 -17.37 9.09
CA GLN A 113 2.57 -16.33 9.89
C GLN A 113 1.77 -15.36 9.02
N LEU A 114 2.36 -14.88 7.93
CA LEU A 114 1.69 -13.98 7.00
C LEU A 114 0.39 -14.58 6.45
N ARG A 115 0.41 -15.85 6.06
CA ARG A 115 -0.81 -16.55 5.62
C ARG A 115 -1.89 -16.57 6.70
N ARG A 116 -1.51 -16.85 7.94
CA ARG A 116 -2.46 -16.85 9.07
C ARG A 116 -3.07 -15.47 9.30
N ASP A 117 -2.23 -14.42 9.27
CA ASP A 117 -2.70 -13.05 9.53
C ASP A 117 -3.65 -12.57 8.45
N LEU A 118 -3.32 -12.83 7.18
CA LEU A 118 -4.19 -12.50 6.05
C LEU A 118 -5.51 -13.29 6.12
N ALA A 119 -5.45 -14.61 6.34
CA ALA A 119 -6.64 -15.44 6.44
C ALA A 119 -7.53 -15.02 7.61
N ASN A 120 -6.95 -14.77 8.79
CA ASN A 120 -7.69 -14.28 9.95
C ASN A 120 -8.35 -12.94 9.69
N TYR A 121 -7.64 -12.01 9.02
CA TYR A 121 -8.22 -10.73 8.66
C TYR A 121 -9.41 -10.89 7.72
N LEU A 122 -9.28 -11.68 6.66
CA LEU A 122 -10.35 -11.94 5.70
C LEU A 122 -11.58 -12.58 6.39
N LEU A 123 -11.35 -13.61 7.20
CA LEU A 123 -12.43 -14.30 7.92
C LEU A 123 -13.12 -13.39 8.95
N THR A 124 -12.35 -12.60 9.70
CA THR A 124 -12.91 -11.67 10.69
C THR A 124 -13.75 -10.58 10.03
N HIS A 125 -13.46 -10.20 8.79
CA HIS A 125 -14.18 -9.18 8.05
C HIS A 125 -15.04 -9.74 6.91
N LEU A 126 -15.37 -11.03 6.97
CA LEU A 126 -16.08 -11.72 5.90
C LEU A 126 -17.40 -11.03 5.51
N ASN A 127 -18.17 -10.57 6.49
CA ASN A 127 -19.43 -9.84 6.22
C ASN A 127 -19.22 -8.58 5.36
N ARG A 128 -18.10 -7.88 5.57
CA ARG A 128 -17.73 -6.73 4.74
C ARG A 128 -17.45 -7.17 3.30
N PHE A 129 -16.67 -8.22 3.12
CA PHE A 129 -16.30 -8.70 1.79
C PHE A 129 -17.51 -9.29 1.04
N GLN A 130 -18.39 -10.00 1.71
CA GLN A 130 -19.63 -10.53 1.14
C GLN A 130 -20.65 -9.45 0.73
N SER A 131 -20.45 -8.20 1.12
CA SER A 131 -21.31 -7.09 0.68
C SER A 131 -20.96 -6.57 -0.72
N TYR A 132 -19.93 -7.10 -1.35
CA TYR A 132 -19.49 -6.77 -2.72
C TYR A 132 -19.77 -7.91 -3.69
N ASP A 133 -20.21 -7.57 -4.91
CA ASP A 133 -20.44 -8.55 -5.97
C ASP A 133 -19.13 -9.04 -6.59
N THR A 134 -18.10 -8.18 -6.55
CA THR A 134 -16.76 -8.45 -7.11
C THR A 134 -15.69 -7.86 -6.21
N ILE A 135 -14.63 -8.64 -5.98
CA ILE A 135 -13.42 -8.18 -5.31
C ILE A 135 -12.24 -8.39 -6.25
N LYS A 136 -11.52 -7.31 -6.52
CA LYS A 136 -10.28 -7.36 -7.33
C LYS A 136 -9.08 -7.07 -6.45
N ILE A 137 -8.07 -7.93 -6.55
CA ILE A 137 -6.81 -7.76 -5.81
C ILE A 137 -5.70 -7.43 -6.79
N TYR A 138 -5.05 -6.31 -6.54
CA TYR A 138 -3.94 -5.79 -7.33
C TYR A 138 -2.65 -5.92 -6.52
N TYR A 139 -1.71 -6.68 -7.04
CA TYR A 139 -0.39 -6.85 -6.49
C TYR A 139 0.61 -6.92 -7.63
N ASP A 140 1.70 -6.20 -7.55
CA ASP A 140 2.69 -6.06 -8.61
C ASP A 140 3.64 -7.27 -8.78
N ASN A 141 3.39 -8.35 -8.03
CA ASN A 141 4.22 -9.56 -7.98
C ASN A 141 5.67 -9.32 -7.51
N GLY A 142 5.90 -8.30 -6.68
CA GLY A 142 7.23 -7.98 -6.17
C GLY A 142 7.87 -9.14 -5.42
N GLN A 143 7.12 -9.84 -4.57
CA GLN A 143 7.66 -10.96 -3.80
C GLN A 143 6.78 -12.21 -3.83
N GLN A 144 7.37 -13.36 -4.21
CA GLN A 144 6.68 -14.65 -4.31
C GLN A 144 6.01 -15.08 -2.99
N VAL A 145 6.60 -14.72 -1.84
CA VAL A 145 6.04 -15.00 -0.51
C VAL A 145 4.67 -14.37 -0.34
N VAL A 146 4.52 -13.10 -0.75
CA VAL A 146 3.25 -12.37 -0.67
C VAL A 146 2.23 -12.95 -1.63
N THR A 147 2.62 -13.21 -2.87
CA THR A 147 1.77 -13.86 -3.87
C THR A 147 1.22 -15.20 -3.36
N ASN A 148 2.08 -16.04 -2.78
CA ASN A 148 1.69 -17.34 -2.24
C ASN A 148 0.74 -17.19 -1.04
N ALA A 149 1.01 -16.23 -0.16
CA ALA A 149 0.19 -15.98 1.01
C ALA A 149 -1.21 -15.48 0.62
N LEU A 150 -1.31 -14.55 -0.32
CA LEU A 150 -2.58 -14.06 -0.85
C LEU A 150 -3.41 -15.18 -1.49
N LYS A 151 -2.82 -15.95 -2.39
CA LYS A 151 -3.51 -17.08 -3.05
C LYS A 151 -4.02 -18.11 -2.05
N ALA A 152 -3.21 -18.46 -1.05
CA ALA A 152 -3.61 -19.39 -0.01
C ALA A 152 -4.76 -18.83 0.85
N SER A 153 -4.69 -17.57 1.25
CA SER A 153 -5.70 -16.94 2.11
C SER A 153 -7.06 -16.83 1.42
N ILE A 154 -7.09 -16.52 0.12
CA ILE A 154 -8.31 -16.44 -0.68
C ILE A 154 -8.92 -17.85 -0.88
N GLY A 155 -8.10 -18.88 -1.02
CA GLY A 155 -8.59 -20.26 -1.17
C GLY A 155 -9.21 -20.85 0.09
N TYR A 156 -9.06 -20.19 1.25
CA TYR A 156 -9.69 -20.57 2.53
C TYR A 156 -10.90 -19.70 2.90
N ALA A 157 -11.14 -18.60 2.22
CA ALA A 157 -12.27 -17.70 2.43
C ALA A 157 -13.42 -17.97 1.46
#